data_cd7292eb5544b1805d37fe3ffb75e3d8
#
_entry.id   cd7292eb5544b1805d37fe3ffb75e3d8
#
_cell.length_a   1.000
_cell.length_b   1.000
_cell.length_c   1.000
_cell.angle_alpha   90.00
_cell.angle_beta   90.00
_cell.angle_gamma   90.00
#
_symmetry.space_group_name_H-M   'P 1'
#
loop_
_entity.id
_entity.type
_entity.pdbx_description
1 polymer ?
#
loop_
_entity_poly.entity_id
_entity_poly.type
_entity_poly.pdbx_seq_one_letter_code
_entity_poly.pdbx_strand_id
1 'polypeptide(L)'
;MALHVLDEANRCLGCKKPLCQQGCPIHTNIPEVIRLLKANQMDAAGQMLFENNPLTTVCSLVCNHENQCEGHCVRNRMPSHDPVHFSIIEDYISTTYANKMTAGPAPKNGMKAAVVGSGPAGLTIAVLLARWGYDVTIFDARDKIGGVMRYGIPNYRLPDSVLDDFQYRHLELKGIKVR
;
A
#
# COMPACT_ATOMS: atom_id res chain seq x y z
N MET A 1 15.25 3.52 14.27
CA MET A 1 14.02 3.56 13.45
C MET A 1 12.92 2.65 14.00
N ALA A 2 13.16 1.35 14.24
CA ALA A 2 12.11 0.44 14.75
C ALA A 2 11.47 0.84 16.10
N LEU A 3 12.23 1.35 17.05
CA LEU A 3 11.71 1.81 18.35
C LEU A 3 10.67 2.91 18.19
N HIS A 4 10.93 3.89 17.34
CA HIS A 4 10.00 4.99 17.08
C HIS A 4 8.65 4.51 16.48
N VAL A 5 8.66 3.54 15.58
CA VAL A 5 7.44 2.99 14.97
C VAL A 5 6.61 2.19 15.98
N LEU A 6 7.24 1.42 16.85
CA LEU A 6 6.55 0.70 17.92
C LEU A 6 5.98 1.65 18.99
N ASP A 7 6.68 2.72 19.31
CA ASP A 7 6.17 3.77 20.20
C ASP A 7 4.92 4.41 19.62
N GLU A 8 4.95 4.72 18.31
CA GLU A 8 3.80 5.24 17.59
C GLU A 8 2.62 4.24 17.55
N ALA A 9 2.90 2.97 17.27
CA ALA A 9 1.91 1.91 17.30
C ALA A 9 1.27 1.71 18.68
N ASN A 10 2.04 1.90 19.77
CA ASN A 10 1.56 1.77 21.13
C ASN A 10 0.58 2.88 21.53
N ARG A 11 0.58 4.01 20.83
CA ARG A 11 -0.39 5.10 21.03
C ARG A 11 -1.80 4.73 20.56
N CYS A 12 -1.96 3.69 19.73
CA CYS A 12 -3.25 3.26 19.22
C CYS A 12 -4.13 2.67 20.33
N LEU A 13 -5.38 3.17 20.40
CA LEU A 13 -6.35 2.77 21.43
C LEU A 13 -7.08 1.47 21.10
N GLY A 14 -6.92 0.91 19.90
CA GLY A 14 -7.65 -0.31 19.48
C GLY A 14 -9.17 -0.13 19.47
N CYS A 15 -9.67 0.95 18.91
CA CYS A 15 -11.08 1.35 18.96
C CYS A 15 -12.00 0.27 18.38
N LYS A 16 -13.12 -0.06 19.09
CA LYS A 16 -14.16 -0.99 18.59
C LYS A 16 -14.89 -0.45 17.34
N LYS A 17 -14.99 0.87 17.20
CA LYS A 17 -15.53 1.56 16.02
C LYS A 17 -14.44 2.50 15.50
N PRO A 18 -13.51 2.00 14.68
CA PRO A 18 -12.33 2.75 14.28
C PRO A 18 -12.69 3.82 13.23
N LEU A 19 -12.70 5.08 13.66
CA LEU A 19 -12.99 6.21 12.76
C LEU A 19 -11.88 6.40 11.73
N CYS A 20 -10.62 6.04 12.06
CA CYS A 20 -9.51 6.04 11.11
C CYS A 20 -9.76 5.11 9.92
N GLN A 21 -10.31 3.91 10.15
CA GLN A 21 -10.71 3.01 9.09
C GLN A 21 -11.86 3.58 8.24
N GLN A 22 -12.83 4.24 8.86
CA GLN A 22 -13.94 4.89 8.15
C GLN A 22 -13.48 6.09 7.32
N GLY A 23 -12.46 6.81 7.79
CA GLY A 23 -11.84 7.92 7.08
C GLY A 23 -10.89 7.49 5.97
N CYS A 24 -10.54 6.20 5.88
CA CYS A 24 -9.75 5.66 4.78
C CYS A 24 -10.65 5.33 3.58
N PRO A 25 -10.40 5.88 2.37
CA PRO A 25 -11.24 5.62 1.19
C PRO A 25 -11.35 4.15 0.80
N ILE A 26 -10.33 3.35 1.13
CA ILE A 26 -10.27 1.90 0.85
C ILE A 26 -10.51 1.05 2.10
N HIS A 27 -10.96 1.66 3.18
CA HIS A 27 -11.31 0.99 4.43
C HIS A 27 -10.22 0.09 5.00
N THR A 28 -8.95 0.50 4.94
CA THR A 28 -7.83 -0.24 5.54
C THR A 28 -8.09 -0.53 7.01
N ASN A 29 -7.98 -1.79 7.41
CA ASN A 29 -8.18 -2.20 8.80
C ASN A 29 -7.00 -1.80 9.69
N ILE A 30 -6.85 -0.49 9.90
CA ILE A 30 -5.74 0.14 10.59
C ILE A 30 -5.52 -0.42 12.00
N PRO A 31 -6.55 -0.57 12.87
CA PRO A 31 -6.33 -1.12 14.21
C PRO A 31 -5.77 -2.53 14.20
N GLU A 32 -6.21 -3.37 13.26
CA GLU A 32 -5.72 -4.74 13.17
C GLU A 32 -4.29 -4.79 12.63
N VAL A 33 -3.95 -3.98 11.63
CA VAL A 33 -2.57 -3.85 11.15
C VAL A 33 -1.63 -3.44 12.28
N ILE A 34 -2.03 -2.45 13.10
CA ILE A 34 -1.26 -2.01 14.26
C ILE A 34 -1.17 -3.12 15.32
N ARG A 35 -2.25 -3.87 15.56
CA ARG A 35 -2.25 -4.99 16.49
C ARG A 35 -1.27 -6.08 16.07
N LEU A 36 -1.25 -6.42 14.77
CA LEU A 36 -0.32 -7.40 14.20
C LEU A 36 1.13 -6.93 14.34
N LEU A 37 1.42 -5.66 14.05
CA LEU A 37 2.75 -5.09 14.25
C LEU A 37 3.20 -5.20 15.71
N LYS A 38 2.35 -4.83 16.66
CA LYS A 38 2.64 -4.92 18.11
C LYS A 38 2.84 -6.37 18.57
N ALA A 39 2.18 -7.32 17.93
CA ALA A 39 2.35 -8.75 18.18
C ALA A 39 3.59 -9.36 17.49
N ASN A 40 4.44 -8.53 16.86
CA ASN A 40 5.60 -8.96 16.06
C ASN A 40 5.23 -9.88 14.88
N GLN A 41 3.99 -9.74 14.37
CA GLN A 41 3.47 -10.48 13.22
C GLN A 41 3.59 -9.63 11.94
N MET A 42 4.82 -9.24 11.62
CA MET A 42 5.13 -8.31 10.53
C MET A 42 4.62 -8.81 9.17
N ASP A 43 4.80 -10.11 8.89
CA ASP A 43 4.41 -10.67 7.60
C ASP A 43 2.88 -10.66 7.44
N ALA A 44 2.12 -10.94 8.50
CA ALA A 44 0.67 -10.86 8.49
C ALA A 44 0.17 -9.42 8.33
N ALA A 45 0.82 -8.45 8.98
CA ALA A 45 0.50 -7.03 8.84
C ALA A 45 0.75 -6.55 7.40
N GLY A 46 1.91 -6.89 6.84
CA GLY A 46 2.28 -6.55 5.46
C GLY A 46 1.37 -7.21 4.43
N GLN A 47 1.03 -8.48 4.62
CA GLN A 47 0.10 -9.18 3.75
C GLN A 47 -1.28 -8.52 3.77
N MET A 48 -1.80 -8.17 4.96
CA MET A 48 -3.09 -7.49 5.12
C MET A 48 -3.12 -6.15 4.38
N LEU A 49 -2.06 -5.34 4.50
CA LEU A 49 -1.93 -4.07 3.77
C LEU A 49 -1.92 -4.30 2.26
N PHE A 50 -1.10 -5.22 1.79
CA PHE A 50 -0.95 -5.50 0.36
C PHE A 50 -2.22 -6.10 -0.26
N GLU A 51 -2.94 -6.96 0.46
CA GLU A 51 -4.21 -7.52 0.00
C GLU A 51 -5.30 -6.46 -0.12
N ASN A 52 -5.30 -5.50 0.79
CA ASN A 52 -6.20 -4.36 0.73
C ASN A 52 -5.80 -3.37 -0.38
N ASN A 53 -4.48 -3.13 -0.54
CA ASN A 53 -3.95 -2.19 -1.52
C ASN A 53 -2.54 -2.55 -1.96
N PRO A 54 -2.33 -3.03 -3.20
CA PRO A 54 -0.98 -3.27 -3.71
C PRO A 54 -0.06 -2.05 -3.73
N LEU A 55 -0.63 -0.83 -3.76
CA LEU A 55 0.10 0.44 -3.73
C LEU A 55 0.32 0.99 -2.31
N THR A 56 0.27 0.16 -1.28
CA THR A 56 0.38 0.61 0.12
C THR A 56 1.65 1.44 0.39
N THR A 57 2.80 1.07 -0.17
CA THR A 57 4.04 1.86 -0.07
C THR A 57 3.91 3.25 -0.70
N VAL A 58 3.21 3.36 -1.82
CA VAL A 58 2.92 4.67 -2.43
C VAL A 58 1.98 5.48 -1.55
N CYS A 59 0.93 4.84 -1.01
CA CYS A 59 -0.01 5.50 -0.10
C CYS A 59 0.67 6.04 1.15
N SER A 60 1.60 5.30 1.76
CA SER A 60 2.33 5.76 2.95
C SER A 60 3.08 7.09 2.72
N LEU A 61 3.55 7.32 1.48
CA LEU A 61 4.31 8.49 1.12
C LEU A 61 3.46 9.69 0.67
N VAL A 62 2.33 9.45 -0.02
CA VAL A 62 1.64 10.53 -0.74
C VAL A 62 0.16 10.71 -0.38
N CYS A 63 -0.44 9.79 0.36
CA CYS A 63 -1.83 9.92 0.77
C CYS A 63 -2.03 11.15 1.67
N ASN A 64 -3.19 11.78 1.59
CA ASN A 64 -3.54 12.90 2.47
C ASN A 64 -4.05 12.38 3.82
N HIS A 65 -3.14 11.78 4.61
CA HIS A 65 -3.46 11.15 5.89
C HIS A 65 -4.13 12.10 6.88
N GLU A 66 -3.71 13.38 6.89
CA GLU A 66 -4.26 14.42 7.79
C GLU A 66 -5.75 14.65 7.58
N ASN A 67 -6.25 14.50 6.35
CA ASN A 67 -7.67 14.63 6.02
C ASN A 67 -8.40 13.29 5.95
N GLN A 68 -7.69 12.19 6.06
CA GLN A 68 -8.23 10.84 5.96
C GLN A 68 -8.07 10.08 7.29
N CYS A 69 -7.27 9.02 7.31
CA CYS A 69 -7.19 8.13 8.47
C CYS A 69 -6.68 8.82 9.75
N GLU A 70 -5.62 9.64 9.65
CA GLU A 70 -5.05 10.34 10.80
C GLU A 70 -5.98 11.45 11.28
N GLY A 71 -6.56 12.23 10.36
CA GLY A 71 -7.55 13.26 10.69
C GLY A 71 -8.82 12.70 11.36
N HIS A 72 -9.18 11.45 11.07
CA HIS A 72 -10.29 10.76 11.70
C HIS A 72 -9.91 9.96 12.95
N CYS A 73 -8.63 9.94 13.34
CA CYS A 73 -8.20 9.27 14.54
C CYS A 73 -8.92 9.85 15.77
N VAL A 74 -9.40 8.97 16.67
CA VAL A 74 -10.06 9.41 17.91
C VAL A 74 -9.14 10.31 18.75
N ARG A 75 -7.85 10.05 18.74
CA ARG A 75 -6.85 10.88 19.44
C ARG A 75 -6.78 12.31 18.91
N ASN A 76 -7.06 12.53 17.63
CA ASN A 76 -7.11 13.87 17.05
C ASN A 76 -8.26 14.73 17.63
N ARG A 77 -9.25 14.10 18.27
CA ARG A 77 -10.35 14.76 18.95
C ARG A 77 -10.06 15.03 20.44
N MET A 78 -8.93 14.56 20.95
CA MET A 78 -8.48 14.83 22.31
C MET A 78 -7.82 16.21 22.39
N PRO A 79 -7.67 16.81 23.59
CA PRO A 79 -7.07 18.14 23.74
C PRO A 79 -5.67 18.29 23.14
N SER A 80 -4.91 17.18 23.05
CA SER A 80 -3.57 17.18 22.44
C SER A 80 -3.58 17.30 20.92
N HIS A 81 -4.72 17.01 20.25
CA HIS A 81 -4.85 16.96 18.79
C HIS A 81 -3.71 16.17 18.10
N ASP A 82 -3.30 15.06 18.72
CA ASP A 82 -2.13 14.28 18.35
C ASP A 82 -2.55 12.86 17.91
N PRO A 83 -2.91 12.66 16.61
CA PRO A 83 -3.35 11.38 16.09
C PRO A 83 -2.23 10.33 16.13
N VAL A 84 -2.57 9.08 15.90
CA VAL A 84 -1.59 8.04 15.56
C VAL A 84 -1.19 8.26 14.11
N HIS A 85 0.11 8.46 13.85
CA HIS A 85 0.66 8.65 12.51
C HIS A 85 0.76 7.31 11.79
N PHE A 86 -0.35 6.90 11.20
CA PHE A 86 -0.43 5.63 10.50
C PHE A 86 0.46 5.59 9.25
N SER A 87 0.70 6.73 8.62
CA SER A 87 1.64 6.87 7.51
C SER A 87 3.02 6.28 7.80
N ILE A 88 3.56 6.58 8.98
CA ILE A 88 4.88 6.08 9.44
C ILE A 88 4.83 4.55 9.65
N ILE A 89 3.74 4.07 10.24
CA ILE A 89 3.53 2.63 10.49
C ILE A 89 3.35 1.89 9.18
N GLU A 90 2.53 2.41 8.27
CA GLU A 90 2.28 1.84 6.95
C GLU A 90 3.56 1.77 6.12
N ASP A 91 4.36 2.85 6.10
CA ASP A 91 5.64 2.89 5.39
C ASP A 91 6.60 1.81 5.91
N TYR A 92 6.77 1.73 7.22
CA TYR A 92 7.64 0.74 7.83
C TYR A 92 7.22 -0.70 7.51
N ILE A 93 5.91 -1.01 7.64
CA ILE A 93 5.39 -2.36 7.38
C ILE A 93 5.50 -2.68 5.90
N SER A 94 5.02 -1.81 5.03
CA SER A 94 4.95 -2.08 3.58
C SER A 94 6.34 -2.23 2.98
N THR A 95 7.30 -1.40 3.37
CA THR A 95 8.69 -1.49 2.91
C THR A 95 9.37 -2.77 3.42
N THR A 96 9.17 -3.11 4.70
CA THR A 96 9.74 -4.33 5.28
C THR A 96 9.15 -5.59 4.64
N TYR A 97 7.82 -5.61 4.43
CA TYR A 97 7.12 -6.72 3.79
C TYR A 97 7.49 -6.86 2.30
N ALA A 98 7.58 -5.75 1.57
CA ALA A 98 7.98 -5.76 0.16
C ALA A 98 9.35 -6.42 -0.03
N ASN A 99 10.30 -6.18 0.86
CA ASN A 99 11.61 -6.80 0.84
C ASN A 99 11.59 -8.33 1.06
N LYS A 100 10.55 -8.85 1.72
CA LYS A 100 10.35 -10.28 1.96
C LYS A 100 9.48 -10.96 0.90
N MET A 101 8.84 -10.19 0.03
CA MET A 101 7.85 -10.66 -0.93
C MET A 101 8.52 -11.29 -2.14
N THR A 102 8.82 -12.57 -2.03
CA THR A 102 9.44 -13.38 -3.09
C THR A 102 8.44 -14.27 -3.85
N ALA A 103 7.15 -14.17 -3.54
CA ALA A 103 6.13 -15.02 -4.14
C ALA A 103 6.08 -14.83 -5.66
N GLY A 104 6.41 -15.88 -6.38
CA GLY A 104 6.32 -15.95 -7.83
C GLY A 104 4.86 -15.82 -8.33
N PRO A 105 4.64 -15.98 -9.65
CA PRO A 105 3.31 -15.87 -10.23
C PRO A 105 2.38 -16.93 -9.67
N ALA A 106 1.11 -16.57 -9.46
CA ALA A 106 0.07 -17.53 -9.11
C ALA A 106 -0.15 -18.57 -10.23
N PRO A 107 -0.67 -19.79 -9.90
CA PRO A 107 -1.05 -20.76 -10.90
C PRO A 107 -2.01 -20.11 -11.92
N LYS A 108 -1.74 -20.32 -13.21
CA LYS A 108 -2.55 -19.72 -14.27
C LYS A 108 -3.94 -20.38 -14.36
N ASN A 109 -4.97 -19.54 -14.49
CA ASN A 109 -6.36 -19.99 -14.68
C ASN A 109 -6.77 -20.13 -16.17
N GLY A 110 -5.84 -19.89 -17.11
CA GLY A 110 -6.06 -19.96 -18.56
C GLY A 110 -6.66 -18.69 -19.17
N MET A 111 -7.07 -17.72 -18.36
CA MET A 111 -7.67 -16.48 -18.84
C MET A 111 -6.64 -15.37 -19.04
N LYS A 112 -6.90 -14.48 -19.99
CA LYS A 112 -6.05 -13.32 -20.31
C LYS A 112 -6.79 -12.03 -20.00
N ALA A 113 -6.05 -11.02 -19.54
CA ALA A 113 -6.59 -9.70 -19.29
C ALA A 113 -5.68 -8.63 -19.91
N ALA A 114 -6.30 -7.64 -20.54
CA ALA A 114 -5.64 -6.44 -21.02
C ALA A 114 -6.06 -5.26 -20.13
N VAL A 115 -5.07 -4.53 -19.61
CA VAL A 115 -5.28 -3.31 -18.82
C VAL A 115 -4.76 -2.14 -19.62
N VAL A 116 -5.58 -1.12 -19.83
CA VAL A 116 -5.19 0.10 -20.55
C VAL A 116 -4.88 1.20 -19.55
N GLY A 117 -3.62 1.65 -19.55
CA GLY A 117 -3.08 2.61 -18.61
C GLY A 117 -2.40 1.97 -17.40
N SER A 118 -1.19 2.44 -17.09
CA SER A 118 -0.37 2.00 -15.94
C SER A 118 -0.39 3.00 -14.77
N GLY A 119 -1.45 3.78 -14.66
CA GLY A 119 -1.69 4.64 -13.50
C GLY A 119 -2.11 3.81 -12.27
N PRO A 120 -2.41 4.46 -11.12
CA PRO A 120 -2.70 3.76 -9.86
C PRO A 120 -3.82 2.71 -10.01
N ALA A 121 -4.90 3.02 -10.71
CA ALA A 121 -6.00 2.09 -10.92
C ALA A 121 -5.58 0.88 -11.78
N GLY A 122 -4.88 1.12 -12.90
CA GLY A 122 -4.41 0.05 -13.79
C GLY A 122 -3.41 -0.86 -13.11
N LEU A 123 -2.46 -0.31 -12.36
CA LEU A 123 -1.48 -1.10 -11.60
C LEU A 123 -2.16 -1.97 -10.54
N THR A 124 -3.09 -1.39 -9.78
CA THR A 124 -3.83 -2.12 -8.75
C THR A 124 -4.58 -3.31 -9.34
N ILE A 125 -5.39 -3.07 -10.39
CA ILE A 125 -6.20 -4.16 -10.98
C ILE A 125 -5.32 -5.21 -11.66
N ALA A 126 -4.21 -4.82 -12.29
CA ALA A 126 -3.29 -5.75 -12.92
C ALA A 126 -2.67 -6.72 -11.89
N VAL A 127 -2.23 -6.21 -10.74
CA VAL A 127 -1.69 -7.03 -9.66
C VAL A 127 -2.76 -7.96 -9.08
N LEU A 128 -3.99 -7.48 -8.86
CA LEU A 128 -5.08 -8.30 -8.34
C LEU A 128 -5.46 -9.42 -9.31
N LEU A 129 -5.58 -9.12 -10.61
CA LEU A 129 -5.88 -10.13 -11.63
C LEU A 129 -4.76 -11.18 -11.74
N ALA A 130 -3.49 -10.76 -11.68
CA ALA A 130 -2.38 -11.70 -11.69
C ALA A 130 -2.39 -12.63 -10.46
N ARG A 131 -2.77 -12.12 -9.28
CA ARG A 131 -2.98 -12.94 -8.06
C ARG A 131 -4.10 -13.97 -8.21
N TRP A 132 -5.07 -13.70 -9.08
CA TRP A 132 -6.15 -14.65 -9.42
C TRP A 132 -5.80 -15.57 -10.60
N GLY A 133 -4.54 -15.55 -11.04
CA GLY A 133 -4.03 -16.46 -12.06
C GLY A 133 -4.24 -16.01 -13.51
N TYR A 134 -4.70 -14.79 -13.76
CA TYR A 134 -4.81 -14.25 -15.10
C TYR A 134 -3.44 -14.00 -15.72
N ASP A 135 -3.34 -14.17 -17.05
CA ASP A 135 -2.19 -13.69 -17.83
C ASP A 135 -2.46 -12.22 -18.22
N VAL A 136 -1.82 -11.30 -17.49
CA VAL A 136 -2.11 -9.87 -17.58
C VAL A 136 -1.10 -9.15 -18.46
N THR A 137 -1.60 -8.29 -19.35
CA THR A 137 -0.79 -7.34 -20.12
C THR A 137 -1.32 -5.92 -19.89
N ILE A 138 -0.45 -5.03 -19.45
CA ILE A 138 -0.71 -3.60 -19.33
C ILE A 138 -0.24 -2.92 -20.62
N PHE A 139 -1.07 -2.06 -21.18
CA PHE A 139 -0.74 -1.19 -22.31
C PHE A 139 -0.72 0.26 -21.86
N ASP A 140 0.39 0.95 -22.06
CA ASP A 140 0.53 2.37 -21.74
C ASP A 140 1.18 3.13 -22.88
N ALA A 141 0.76 4.38 -23.08
CA ALA A 141 1.35 5.26 -24.10
C ALA A 141 2.70 5.86 -23.66
N ARG A 142 3.03 5.74 -22.37
CA ARG A 142 4.28 6.24 -21.80
C ARG A 142 5.33 5.13 -21.75
N ASP A 143 6.57 5.54 -21.74
CA ASP A 143 7.76 4.66 -21.67
C ASP A 143 7.92 3.99 -20.31
N LYS A 144 7.36 4.58 -19.25
CA LYS A 144 7.42 4.07 -17.87
C LYS A 144 6.05 4.05 -17.22
N ILE A 145 5.86 3.06 -16.33
CA ILE A 145 4.64 2.92 -15.54
C ILE A 145 4.49 4.06 -14.52
N GLY A 146 3.28 4.22 -14.00
CA GLY A 146 2.98 5.07 -12.85
C GLY A 146 1.92 6.13 -13.13
N GLY A 147 1.71 6.51 -14.39
CA GLY A 147 0.74 7.55 -14.73
C GLY A 147 0.96 8.82 -13.90
N VAL A 148 -0.09 9.35 -13.26
CA VAL A 148 -0.01 10.56 -12.43
C VAL A 148 1.00 10.44 -11.28
N MET A 149 1.25 9.24 -10.77
CA MET A 149 2.23 9.03 -9.71
C MET A 149 3.65 9.38 -10.16
N ARG A 150 4.01 9.10 -11.42
CA ARG A 150 5.33 9.41 -11.98
C ARG A 150 5.38 10.76 -12.67
N TYR A 151 4.33 11.12 -13.40
CA TYR A 151 4.34 12.30 -14.26
C TYR A 151 3.63 13.51 -13.66
N GLY A 152 2.99 13.37 -12.49
CA GLY A 152 2.24 14.45 -11.83
C GLY A 152 2.67 14.72 -10.39
N ILE A 153 3.13 13.71 -9.64
CA ILE A 153 3.62 13.91 -8.27
C ILE A 153 5.10 14.27 -8.33
N PRO A 154 5.55 15.34 -7.64
CA PRO A 154 6.96 15.72 -7.60
C PRO A 154 7.85 14.60 -7.05
N ASN A 155 9.00 14.36 -7.67
CA ASN A 155 9.93 13.27 -7.33
C ASN A 155 10.45 13.33 -5.88
N TYR A 156 10.57 14.52 -5.29
CA TYR A 156 10.95 14.66 -3.87
C TYR A 156 9.88 14.11 -2.92
N ARG A 157 8.62 13.99 -3.38
CA ARG A 157 7.51 13.45 -2.59
C ARG A 157 7.27 11.97 -2.87
N LEU A 158 7.39 11.56 -4.13
CA LEU A 158 7.31 10.16 -4.56
C LEU A 158 8.50 9.88 -5.48
N PRO A 159 9.61 9.36 -4.95
CA PRO A 159 10.79 9.03 -5.76
C PRO A 159 10.46 7.99 -6.83
N ASP A 160 11.01 8.18 -8.02
CA ASP A 160 10.87 7.23 -9.14
C ASP A 160 11.28 5.81 -8.78
N SER A 161 12.28 5.67 -7.90
CA SER A 161 12.76 4.38 -7.41
C SER A 161 11.67 3.54 -6.73
N VAL A 162 10.68 4.17 -6.10
CA VAL A 162 9.55 3.46 -5.48
C VAL A 162 8.68 2.79 -6.54
N LEU A 163 8.46 3.46 -7.68
CA LEU A 163 7.69 2.93 -8.79
C LEU A 163 8.49 1.90 -9.60
N ASP A 164 9.80 2.09 -9.72
CA ASP A 164 10.70 1.14 -10.37
C ASP A 164 10.80 -0.17 -9.55
N ASP A 165 10.89 -0.08 -8.21
CA ASP A 165 10.83 -1.23 -7.32
C ASP A 165 9.47 -1.92 -7.38
N PHE A 166 8.36 -1.16 -7.43
CA PHE A 166 7.03 -1.70 -7.64
C PHE A 166 6.93 -2.47 -8.96
N GLN A 167 7.44 -1.91 -10.05
CA GLN A 167 7.47 -2.58 -11.35
C GLN A 167 8.19 -3.93 -11.25
N TYR A 168 9.39 -3.96 -10.71
CA TYR A 168 10.16 -5.18 -10.56
C TYR A 168 9.43 -6.23 -9.71
N ARG A 169 9.02 -5.88 -8.49
CA ARG A 169 8.46 -6.83 -7.52
C ARG A 169 7.03 -7.28 -7.85
N HIS A 170 6.21 -6.34 -8.30
CA HIS A 170 4.77 -6.60 -8.43
C HIS A 170 4.32 -6.84 -9.86
N LEU A 171 5.11 -6.46 -10.86
CA LEU A 171 4.80 -6.75 -12.25
C LEU A 171 5.72 -7.84 -12.81
N GLU A 172 7.02 -7.60 -12.87
CA GLU A 172 7.96 -8.50 -13.54
C GLU A 172 8.04 -9.87 -12.86
N LEU A 173 8.27 -9.91 -11.53
CA LEU A 173 8.31 -11.18 -10.78
C LEU A 173 6.98 -11.96 -10.81
N LYS A 174 5.86 -11.30 -11.08
CA LYS A 174 4.54 -11.93 -11.22
C LYS A 174 4.16 -12.24 -12.67
N GLY A 175 5.04 -11.94 -13.63
CA GLY A 175 4.84 -12.21 -15.04
C GLY A 175 3.80 -11.31 -15.71
N ILE A 176 3.54 -10.13 -15.15
CA ILE A 176 2.71 -9.09 -15.78
C ILE A 176 3.56 -8.39 -16.85
N LYS A 177 3.05 -8.34 -18.06
CA LYS A 177 3.72 -7.70 -19.20
C LYS A 177 3.31 -6.23 -19.27
N VAL A 178 4.27 -5.34 -19.56
CA VAL A 178 4.00 -3.93 -19.88
C VAL A 178 4.44 -3.66 -21.32
N ARG A 179 3.60 -3.00 -22.08
CA ARG A 179 3.81 -2.67 -23.50
C ARG A 179 3.40 -1.24 -23.78
#